data_e9c65b7634e5cc87f4789445a7865011
#
_entry.id   e9c65b7634e5cc87f4789445a7865011
#
_cell.length_a   1.000
_cell.length_b   1.000
_cell.length_c   1.000
_cell.angle_alpha   90.00
_cell.angle_beta   90.00
_cell.angle_gamma   90.00
#
_symmetry.space_group_name_H-M   'P 1'
#
loop_
_entity.id
_entity.type
_entity.pdbx_description
1 polymer ?
#
loop_
_entity_poly.entity_id
_entity_poly.type
_entity_poly.pdbx_seq_one_letter_code
_entity_poly.pdbx_strand_id
1 'polypeptide(L)'
;GSDEPCIQPIESSQLASGGLQARVAELGQIDAATLGHYARALFIVSTYGEGDPPDAAAPFADTAMQSGAGLGALRYAVLALGDSSYAHFCGFGHRLDDWLRANGAAPLFDLVEVDAGDAAALRHWQHHLGVVTGCTDLPDWQAPAYQAWRLARRTLLNPGSQGAPCYFIELTPPHSTAPQWQAGDIAEIGPRDAPDSPLHAHREYSIASLPADGAVHLLVRQMRTADGALGLGSGWLTHTAQTGQAIDLRVRANRNFHPPADARPLILVGNGTGLAGLRALIKARRSAGHGRNWLVFGERSAAHDWFCRDELEQWRGEGWLEYVDAVFSRDAPQRRYVQDLLRDRAERVRDWIREGAAVYVCGSLHGMAEGVHQALADILGPAQLQALQHAGRYRRDVY
;
A
#
# COMPACT_ATOMS: atom_id res chain seq x y z
N GLY A 1 -13.70 -32.63 -6.24
CA GLY A 1 -14.02 -31.65 -7.24
C GLY A 1 -13.87 -30.28 -6.60
N SER A 2 -12.77 -29.60 -6.84
CA SER A 2 -12.43 -28.30 -6.32
C SER A 2 -13.09 -27.24 -7.20
N ASP A 3 -14.08 -26.52 -6.70
CA ASP A 3 -14.54 -25.26 -7.28
C ASP A 3 -13.55 -24.15 -6.90
N GLU A 4 -12.36 -24.17 -7.54
CA GLU A 4 -11.49 -22.98 -7.56
C GLU A 4 -12.15 -21.95 -8.47
N PRO A 5 -12.37 -20.72 -8.03
CA PRO A 5 -12.88 -19.67 -8.89
C PRO A 5 -11.86 -19.44 -10.02
N CYS A 6 -12.34 -19.54 -11.26
CA CYS A 6 -11.52 -19.40 -12.46
C CYS A 6 -11.14 -17.90 -12.63
N ILE A 7 -10.09 -17.46 -11.93
CA ILE A 7 -9.62 -16.06 -11.94
C ILE A 7 -9.08 -15.67 -13.33
N GLN A 8 -8.41 -16.61 -14.02
CA GLN A 8 -7.74 -16.38 -15.31
C GLN A 8 -8.59 -15.77 -16.44
N PRO A 9 -9.86 -16.16 -16.68
CA PRO A 9 -10.65 -15.55 -17.76
C PRO A 9 -11.03 -14.10 -17.48
N ILE A 10 -11.24 -13.74 -16.22
CA ILE A 10 -11.65 -12.39 -15.81
C ILE A 10 -10.49 -11.41 -15.98
N GLU A 11 -9.28 -11.79 -15.58
CA GLU A 11 -8.07 -10.97 -15.72
C GLU A 11 -7.70 -10.74 -17.19
N SER A 12 -7.78 -11.77 -18.03
CA SER A 12 -7.57 -11.63 -19.48
C SER A 12 -8.54 -10.64 -20.10
N SER A 13 -9.80 -10.62 -19.64
CA SER A 13 -10.82 -9.67 -20.09
C SER A 13 -10.49 -8.25 -19.65
N GLN A 14 -10.02 -8.05 -18.43
CA GLN A 14 -9.63 -6.73 -17.92
C GLN A 14 -8.43 -6.16 -18.66
N LEU A 15 -7.41 -6.96 -18.92
CA LEU A 15 -6.24 -6.57 -19.71
C LEU A 15 -6.64 -6.21 -21.15
N ALA A 16 -7.52 -7.01 -21.77
CA ALA A 16 -8.03 -6.73 -23.11
C ALA A 16 -8.82 -5.42 -23.19
N SER A 17 -9.61 -5.11 -22.16
CA SER A 17 -10.35 -3.83 -22.07
C SER A 17 -9.40 -2.62 -21.99
N GLY A 18 -8.20 -2.79 -21.41
CA GLY A 18 -7.10 -1.81 -21.41
C GLY A 18 -6.29 -1.78 -22.71
N GLY A 19 -6.70 -2.51 -23.75
CA GLY A 19 -5.98 -2.56 -25.02
C GLY A 19 -4.70 -3.41 -24.98
N LEU A 20 -4.49 -4.19 -23.92
CA LEU A 20 -3.33 -5.07 -23.79
C LEU A 20 -3.65 -6.48 -24.31
N GLN A 21 -2.77 -7.01 -25.15
CA GLN A 21 -2.83 -8.41 -25.55
C GLN A 21 -2.12 -9.26 -24.48
N ALA A 22 -2.86 -10.13 -23.80
CA ALA A 22 -2.32 -11.04 -22.80
C ALA A 22 -2.23 -12.47 -23.39
N ARG A 23 -1.10 -13.14 -23.11
CA ARG A 23 -0.93 -14.58 -23.31
C ARG A 23 -0.96 -15.26 -21.95
N VAL A 24 -1.89 -16.18 -21.74
CA VAL A 24 -1.94 -17.02 -20.54
C VAL A 24 -1.10 -18.27 -20.78
N ALA A 25 -0.27 -18.63 -19.82
CA ALA A 25 0.57 -19.83 -19.86
C ALA A 25 0.76 -20.37 -18.44
N GLU A 26 0.90 -21.70 -18.32
CA GLU A 26 1.28 -22.33 -17.06
C GLU A 26 2.74 -22.02 -16.72
N LEU A 27 3.01 -21.67 -15.46
CA LEU A 27 4.34 -21.27 -15.02
C LEU A 27 5.40 -22.35 -15.26
N GLY A 28 5.06 -23.62 -15.08
CA GLY A 28 5.97 -24.74 -15.30
C GLY A 28 6.36 -24.96 -16.76
N GLN A 29 5.70 -24.31 -17.72
CA GLN A 29 6.01 -24.37 -19.16
C GLN A 29 6.88 -23.19 -19.63
N ILE A 30 7.21 -22.26 -18.73
CA ILE A 30 7.97 -21.06 -19.03
C ILE A 30 9.39 -21.21 -18.49
N ASP A 31 10.38 -20.83 -19.27
CA ASP A 31 11.76 -20.71 -18.81
C ASP A 31 12.14 -19.23 -18.58
N ALA A 32 13.27 -19.02 -17.90
CA ALA A 32 13.76 -17.68 -17.60
C ALA A 32 14.10 -16.86 -18.87
N ALA A 33 14.55 -17.50 -19.95
CA ALA A 33 14.85 -16.85 -21.21
C ALA A 33 13.56 -16.33 -21.88
N THR A 34 12.50 -17.11 -21.85
CA THR A 34 11.17 -16.73 -22.34
C THR A 34 10.64 -15.51 -21.59
N LEU A 35 10.79 -15.46 -20.25
CA LEU A 35 10.40 -14.29 -19.45
C LEU A 35 11.14 -13.02 -19.86
N GLY A 36 12.42 -13.12 -20.20
CA GLY A 36 13.23 -11.99 -20.64
C GLY A 36 12.76 -11.30 -21.93
N HIS A 37 11.88 -11.95 -22.70
CA HIS A 37 11.30 -11.38 -23.92
C HIS A 37 10.02 -10.56 -23.68
N TYR A 38 9.44 -10.62 -22.47
CA TYR A 38 8.23 -9.87 -22.14
C TYR A 38 8.55 -8.56 -21.43
N ALA A 39 7.86 -7.50 -21.81
CA ALA A 39 7.93 -6.22 -21.10
C ALA A 39 7.15 -6.26 -19.77
N ARG A 40 6.09 -7.07 -19.70
CA ARG A 40 5.23 -7.20 -18.52
C ARG A 40 4.84 -8.66 -18.29
N ALA A 41 4.77 -9.08 -17.00
CA ALA A 41 4.23 -10.38 -16.60
C ALA A 41 3.40 -10.22 -15.32
N LEU A 42 2.27 -10.93 -15.29
CA LEU A 42 1.44 -11.08 -14.09
C LEU A 42 1.51 -12.53 -13.65
N PHE A 43 1.92 -12.77 -12.42
CA PHE A 43 2.02 -14.09 -11.85
C PHE A 43 0.89 -14.31 -10.87
N ILE A 44 0.15 -15.41 -11.03
CA ILE A 44 -0.85 -15.89 -10.09
C ILE A 44 -0.36 -17.25 -9.63
N VAL A 45 0.03 -17.33 -8.37
CA VAL A 45 0.67 -18.52 -7.83
C VAL A 45 0.07 -18.90 -6.48
N SER A 46 -0.24 -20.17 -6.30
CA SER A 46 -0.61 -20.71 -4.99
C SER A 46 0.62 -21.29 -4.28
N THR A 47 0.50 -21.40 -2.97
CA THR A 47 1.48 -22.05 -2.11
C THR A 47 0.90 -23.35 -1.58
N TYR A 48 1.66 -24.43 -1.67
CA TYR A 48 1.31 -25.72 -1.10
C TYR A 48 1.99 -25.96 0.25
N GLY A 49 1.25 -26.50 1.20
CA GLY A 49 1.78 -26.92 2.51
C GLY A 49 2.64 -25.83 3.16
N GLU A 50 3.87 -26.19 3.50
CA GLU A 50 4.81 -25.34 4.24
C GLU A 50 5.66 -24.43 3.33
N GLY A 51 5.07 -23.86 2.29
CA GLY A 51 5.73 -22.87 1.42
C GLY A 51 6.17 -23.39 0.07
N ASP A 52 5.78 -24.60 -0.32
CA ASP A 52 6.21 -25.24 -1.57
C ASP A 52 5.44 -24.73 -2.80
N PRO A 53 6.04 -24.76 -4.01
CA PRO A 53 5.33 -24.52 -5.23
C PRO A 53 4.27 -25.62 -5.49
N PRO A 54 3.13 -25.30 -6.11
CA PRO A 54 2.24 -26.33 -6.62
C PRO A 54 2.92 -27.16 -7.71
N ASP A 55 2.48 -28.40 -7.92
CA ASP A 55 3.07 -29.33 -8.89
C ASP A 55 3.25 -28.72 -10.29
N ALA A 56 2.27 -27.90 -10.72
CA ALA A 56 2.31 -27.20 -12.00
C ALA A 56 3.42 -26.13 -12.08
N ALA A 57 3.88 -25.58 -10.96
CA ALA A 57 4.94 -24.57 -10.89
C ALA A 57 6.30 -25.16 -10.49
N ALA A 58 6.34 -26.38 -9.97
CA ALA A 58 7.57 -27.03 -9.51
C ALA A 58 8.68 -27.07 -10.60
N PRO A 59 8.40 -27.36 -11.89
CA PRO A 59 9.44 -27.33 -12.92
C PRO A 59 10.11 -25.96 -13.06
N PHE A 60 9.35 -24.87 -12.93
CA PHE A 60 9.90 -23.52 -12.96
C PHE A 60 10.76 -23.23 -11.73
N ALA A 61 10.29 -23.62 -10.55
CA ALA A 61 11.03 -23.43 -9.31
C ALA A 61 12.35 -24.21 -9.29
N ASP A 62 12.34 -25.43 -9.82
CA ASP A 62 13.50 -26.33 -9.82
C ASP A 62 14.53 -26.00 -10.92
N THR A 63 14.13 -25.31 -11.98
CA THR A 63 15.01 -25.01 -13.11
C THR A 63 15.28 -23.50 -13.25
N ALA A 64 14.25 -22.71 -13.56
CA ALA A 64 14.40 -21.29 -13.85
C ALA A 64 14.85 -20.50 -12.61
N MET A 65 14.29 -20.78 -11.43
CA MET A 65 14.64 -20.06 -10.21
C MET A 65 16.01 -20.47 -9.62
N GLN A 66 16.64 -21.53 -10.13
CA GLN A 66 17.99 -21.94 -9.72
C GLN A 66 19.09 -21.25 -10.55
N SER A 67 18.73 -20.56 -11.62
CA SER A 67 19.67 -19.88 -12.52
C SER A 67 19.46 -18.37 -12.51
N GLY A 68 20.53 -17.62 -12.72
CA GLY A 68 20.44 -16.19 -12.98
C GLY A 68 19.77 -15.91 -14.31
N ALA A 69 18.87 -14.93 -14.35
CA ALA A 69 18.19 -14.47 -15.55
C ALA A 69 18.34 -12.96 -15.68
N GLY A 70 18.62 -12.46 -16.88
CA GLY A 70 18.68 -11.02 -17.15
C GLY A 70 17.29 -10.44 -17.37
N LEU A 71 16.55 -10.14 -16.29
CA LEU A 71 15.14 -9.68 -16.34
C LEU A 71 15.00 -8.15 -16.20
N GLY A 72 16.05 -7.37 -16.40
CA GLY A 72 16.04 -5.93 -16.17
C GLY A 72 15.02 -5.12 -16.99
N ALA A 73 14.50 -5.67 -18.09
CA ALA A 73 13.43 -5.05 -18.88
C ALA A 73 12.02 -5.46 -18.42
N LEU A 74 11.89 -6.49 -17.57
CA LEU A 74 10.61 -7.04 -17.14
C LEU A 74 9.99 -6.19 -16.03
N ARG A 75 8.74 -5.80 -16.22
CA ARG A 75 7.87 -5.27 -15.17
C ARG A 75 6.88 -6.36 -14.78
N TYR A 76 6.68 -6.59 -13.48
CA TYR A 76 5.85 -7.71 -13.04
C TYR A 76 4.96 -7.38 -11.86
N ALA A 77 3.95 -8.23 -11.62
CA ALA A 77 3.21 -8.26 -10.37
C ALA A 77 2.93 -9.72 -9.98
N VAL A 78 2.78 -9.96 -8.68
CA VAL A 78 2.51 -11.30 -8.11
C VAL A 78 1.25 -11.25 -7.27
N LEU A 79 0.28 -12.12 -7.60
CA LEU A 79 -0.83 -12.49 -6.74
C LEU A 79 -0.48 -13.83 -6.10
N ALA A 80 -0.23 -13.82 -4.80
CA ALA A 80 0.15 -14.98 -4.02
C ALA A 80 -1.06 -15.53 -3.27
N LEU A 81 -1.51 -16.72 -3.64
CA LEU A 81 -2.63 -17.41 -2.99
C LEU A 81 -2.09 -18.34 -1.90
N GLY A 82 -2.66 -18.31 -0.72
CA GLY A 82 -2.25 -19.12 0.42
C GLY A 82 -3.33 -19.29 1.46
N ASP A 83 -2.96 -19.93 2.56
CA ASP A 83 -3.77 -20.10 3.76
C ASP A 83 -2.91 -19.76 4.97
N SER A 84 -3.33 -18.74 5.74
CA SER A 84 -2.58 -18.21 6.89
C SER A 84 -2.53 -19.17 8.09
N SER A 85 -3.21 -20.30 8.03
CA SER A 85 -3.07 -21.37 9.03
C SER A 85 -1.75 -22.13 8.92
N TYR A 86 -1.04 -22.01 7.78
CA TYR A 86 0.27 -22.61 7.57
C TYR A 86 1.42 -21.64 7.93
N ALA A 87 2.53 -22.19 8.42
CA ALA A 87 3.66 -21.39 8.92
C ALA A 87 4.31 -20.50 7.83
N HIS A 88 4.34 -20.96 6.58
CA HIS A 88 4.90 -20.22 5.44
C HIS A 88 3.81 -19.73 4.48
N PHE A 89 2.90 -18.93 5.04
CA PHE A 89 1.82 -18.30 4.27
C PHE A 89 2.35 -17.60 3.02
N CYS A 90 1.76 -17.88 1.86
CA CYS A 90 2.18 -17.37 0.55
C CYS A 90 3.68 -17.58 0.20
N GLY A 91 4.34 -18.56 0.82
CA GLY A 91 5.79 -18.75 0.76
C GLY A 91 6.36 -18.90 -0.64
N PHE A 92 5.68 -19.62 -1.54
CA PHE A 92 6.13 -19.70 -2.94
C PHE A 92 6.02 -18.37 -3.66
N GLY A 93 4.95 -17.59 -3.44
CA GLY A 93 4.79 -16.26 -4.01
C GLY A 93 5.91 -15.31 -3.60
N HIS A 94 6.30 -15.32 -2.32
CA HIS A 94 7.43 -14.53 -1.82
C HIS A 94 8.75 -14.95 -2.45
N ARG A 95 9.02 -16.25 -2.55
CA ARG A 95 10.25 -16.74 -3.21
C ARG A 95 10.32 -16.34 -4.68
N LEU A 96 9.18 -16.33 -5.37
CA LEU A 96 9.10 -15.88 -6.76
C LEU A 96 9.37 -14.37 -6.88
N ASP A 97 8.79 -13.55 -6.03
CA ASP A 97 9.03 -12.10 -5.99
C ASP A 97 10.50 -11.78 -5.72
N ASP A 98 11.11 -12.44 -4.73
CA ASP A 98 12.52 -12.31 -4.40
C ASP A 98 13.43 -12.69 -5.57
N TRP A 99 13.14 -13.81 -6.25
CA TRP A 99 13.90 -14.24 -7.41
C TRP A 99 13.79 -13.26 -8.57
N LEU A 100 12.60 -12.74 -8.86
CA LEU A 100 12.38 -11.75 -9.91
C LEU A 100 13.18 -10.47 -9.63
N ARG A 101 13.16 -9.96 -8.40
CA ARG A 101 13.95 -8.80 -7.97
C ARG A 101 15.44 -9.04 -8.07
N ALA A 102 15.91 -10.18 -7.58
CA ALA A 102 17.32 -10.56 -7.64
C ALA A 102 17.86 -10.65 -9.07
N ASN A 103 17.00 -10.91 -10.05
CA ASN A 103 17.34 -10.96 -11.49
C ASN A 103 17.06 -9.64 -12.23
N GLY A 104 16.79 -8.55 -11.51
CA GLY A 104 16.67 -7.20 -12.04
C GLY A 104 15.28 -6.80 -12.51
N ALA A 105 14.27 -7.67 -12.41
CA ALA A 105 12.89 -7.30 -12.72
C ALA A 105 12.34 -6.27 -11.72
N ALA A 106 11.51 -5.35 -12.19
CA ALA A 106 10.92 -4.33 -11.33
C ALA A 106 9.41 -4.56 -11.15
N PRO A 107 8.88 -4.54 -9.90
CA PRO A 107 7.47 -4.71 -9.65
C PRO A 107 6.66 -3.53 -10.20
N LEU A 108 5.47 -3.83 -10.73
CA LEU A 108 4.45 -2.83 -11.10
C LEU A 108 3.78 -2.25 -9.85
N PHE A 109 3.58 -3.11 -8.85
CA PHE A 109 3.10 -2.80 -7.49
C PHE A 109 3.54 -3.93 -6.56
N ASP A 110 3.32 -3.76 -5.24
CA ASP A 110 3.72 -4.76 -4.26
C ASP A 110 2.94 -6.06 -4.41
N LEU A 111 3.57 -7.19 -4.05
CA LEU A 111 2.94 -8.50 -4.03
C LEU A 111 1.63 -8.44 -3.22
N VAL A 112 0.56 -8.99 -3.77
CA VAL A 112 -0.74 -9.09 -3.12
C VAL A 112 -0.91 -10.52 -2.58
N GLU A 113 -1.06 -10.63 -1.27
CA GLU A 113 -1.33 -11.90 -0.59
C GLU A 113 -2.84 -12.11 -0.45
N VAL A 114 -3.31 -13.31 -0.76
CA VAL A 114 -4.71 -13.72 -0.64
C VAL A 114 -4.81 -14.89 0.32
N ASP A 115 -5.40 -14.65 1.49
CA ASP A 115 -5.64 -15.66 2.51
C ASP A 115 -6.97 -16.38 2.27
N ALA A 116 -6.93 -17.69 1.96
CA ALA A 116 -8.11 -18.54 1.81
C ALA A 116 -9.21 -17.93 0.90
N GLY A 117 -8.82 -17.26 -0.18
CA GLY A 117 -9.75 -16.64 -1.13
C GLY A 117 -10.34 -15.32 -0.64
N ASP A 118 -9.63 -14.56 0.22
CA ASP A 118 -10.08 -13.25 0.71
C ASP A 118 -10.49 -12.32 -0.45
N ALA A 119 -11.78 -12.08 -0.54
CA ALA A 119 -12.36 -11.22 -1.58
C ALA A 119 -11.85 -9.78 -1.52
N ALA A 120 -11.40 -9.30 -0.36
CA ALA A 120 -10.85 -7.96 -0.22
C ALA A 120 -9.47 -7.86 -0.88
N ALA A 121 -8.61 -8.85 -0.69
CA ALA A 121 -7.30 -8.92 -1.35
C ALA A 121 -7.45 -9.08 -2.88
N LEU A 122 -8.42 -9.87 -3.34
CA LEU A 122 -8.73 -10.01 -4.78
C LEU A 122 -9.20 -8.68 -5.39
N ARG A 123 -10.02 -7.89 -4.69
CA ARG A 123 -10.43 -6.56 -5.16
C ARG A 123 -9.24 -5.59 -5.19
N HIS A 124 -8.35 -5.67 -4.22
CA HIS A 124 -7.11 -4.88 -4.21
C HIS A 124 -6.23 -5.19 -5.43
N TRP A 125 -6.05 -6.48 -5.75
CA TRP A 125 -5.38 -6.89 -6.99
C TRP A 125 -6.07 -6.32 -8.23
N GLN A 126 -7.41 -6.45 -8.34
CA GLN A 126 -8.19 -5.89 -9.43
C GLN A 126 -8.00 -4.38 -9.57
N HIS A 127 -8.00 -3.65 -8.45
CA HIS A 127 -7.76 -2.21 -8.44
C HIS A 127 -6.39 -1.87 -9.05
N HIS A 128 -5.33 -2.54 -8.63
CA HIS A 128 -3.99 -2.34 -9.19
C HIS A 128 -3.90 -2.69 -10.69
N LEU A 129 -4.56 -3.76 -11.13
CA LEU A 129 -4.67 -4.07 -12.56
C LEU A 129 -5.35 -2.93 -13.33
N GLY A 130 -6.40 -2.35 -12.77
CA GLY A 130 -7.07 -1.17 -13.33
C GLY A 130 -6.13 0.01 -13.50
N VAL A 131 -5.33 0.31 -12.49
CA VAL A 131 -4.32 1.39 -12.55
C VAL A 131 -3.27 1.11 -13.63
N VAL A 132 -2.72 -0.12 -13.69
CA VAL A 132 -1.68 -0.52 -14.65
C VAL A 132 -2.18 -0.50 -16.10
N THR A 133 -3.45 -0.84 -16.32
CA THR A 133 -4.08 -0.88 -17.64
C THR A 133 -4.68 0.46 -18.06
N GLY A 134 -4.84 1.41 -17.13
CA GLY A 134 -5.58 2.65 -17.36
C GLY A 134 -7.11 2.46 -17.37
N CYS A 135 -7.61 1.26 -17.07
CA CYS A 135 -9.04 0.91 -17.02
C CYS A 135 -9.54 0.91 -15.59
N THR A 136 -9.64 2.09 -14.99
CA THR A 136 -10.02 2.23 -13.56
C THR A 136 -11.53 2.19 -13.32
N ASP A 137 -12.35 2.09 -14.36
CA ASP A 137 -13.81 2.17 -14.29
C ASP A 137 -14.51 0.80 -14.43
N LEU A 138 -13.74 -0.28 -14.36
CA LEU A 138 -14.31 -1.63 -14.37
C LEU A 138 -15.00 -1.94 -13.04
N PRO A 139 -16.21 -2.55 -13.08
CA PRO A 139 -16.91 -2.94 -11.86
C PRO A 139 -16.11 -4.01 -11.11
N ASP A 140 -16.24 -4.00 -9.79
CA ASP A 140 -15.65 -5.04 -8.95
C ASP A 140 -16.15 -6.44 -9.33
N TRP A 141 -15.30 -7.45 -9.23
CA TRP A 141 -15.66 -8.86 -9.51
C TRP A 141 -16.76 -9.40 -8.59
N GLN A 142 -16.89 -8.81 -7.40
CA GLN A 142 -18.00 -9.04 -6.49
C GLN A 142 -18.65 -7.70 -6.16
N ALA A 143 -19.98 -7.64 -6.21
CA ALA A 143 -20.71 -6.44 -5.84
C ALA A 143 -20.42 -6.05 -4.38
N PRO A 144 -19.87 -4.88 -4.12
CA PRO A 144 -19.48 -4.48 -2.77
C PRO A 144 -20.71 -4.10 -1.94
N ALA A 145 -20.70 -4.48 -0.66
CA ALA A 145 -21.63 -3.94 0.30
C ALA A 145 -21.07 -2.63 0.87
N TYR A 146 -21.41 -1.51 0.25
CA TYR A 146 -21.10 -0.19 0.81
C TYR A 146 -22.05 0.15 1.95
N GLN A 147 -21.54 0.91 2.91
CA GLN A 147 -22.33 1.60 3.92
C GLN A 147 -22.35 3.08 3.58
N ALA A 148 -23.48 3.75 3.84
CA ALA A 148 -23.62 5.18 3.61
C ALA A 148 -23.06 5.96 4.80
N TRP A 149 -21.78 6.36 4.71
CA TRP A 149 -21.12 7.21 5.67
C TRP A 149 -21.39 8.68 5.36
N ARG A 150 -21.38 9.55 6.36
CA ARG A 150 -21.65 10.96 6.15
C ARG A 150 -20.35 11.76 6.12
N LEU A 151 -20.15 12.59 5.10
CA LEU A 151 -19.08 13.58 5.07
C LEU A 151 -19.34 14.64 6.13
N ALA A 152 -18.71 14.48 7.31
CA ALA A 152 -18.92 15.36 8.43
C ALA A 152 -18.08 16.65 8.31
N ARG A 153 -16.84 16.53 7.85
CA ARG A 153 -15.91 17.65 7.73
C ARG A 153 -14.91 17.46 6.59
N ARG A 154 -14.56 18.59 5.97
CA ARG A 154 -13.48 18.68 4.98
C ARG A 154 -12.66 19.93 5.26
N THR A 155 -11.38 19.77 5.54
CA THR A 155 -10.47 20.87 5.91
C THR A 155 -9.25 20.86 5.02
N LEU A 156 -8.91 21.98 4.37
CA LEU A 156 -7.67 22.12 3.60
C LEU A 156 -6.48 22.13 4.57
N LEU A 157 -5.52 21.21 4.37
CA LEU A 157 -4.34 21.05 5.24
C LEU A 157 -3.16 21.94 4.83
N ASN A 158 -3.06 22.32 3.56
CA ASN A 158 -1.89 23.04 3.01
C ASN A 158 -2.25 24.35 2.30
N PRO A 159 -2.93 25.29 2.98
CA PRO A 159 -3.22 26.58 2.37
C PRO A 159 -1.92 27.31 2.03
N GLY A 160 -1.84 27.86 0.81
CA GLY A 160 -0.66 28.56 0.31
C GLY A 160 0.45 27.67 -0.24
N SER A 161 0.33 26.35 -0.18
CA SER A 161 1.29 25.43 -0.82
C SER A 161 1.33 25.59 -2.34
N GLN A 162 2.52 25.43 -2.91
CA GLN A 162 2.73 25.31 -4.36
C GLN A 162 2.38 23.91 -4.89
N GLY A 163 2.05 22.97 -3.99
CA GLY A 163 1.60 21.62 -4.32
C GLY A 163 0.09 21.54 -4.55
N ALA A 164 -0.39 20.39 -4.99
CA ALA A 164 -1.82 20.14 -5.08
C ALA A 164 -2.48 20.21 -3.68
N PRO A 165 -3.71 20.74 -3.60
CA PRO A 165 -4.44 20.83 -2.33
C PRO A 165 -4.56 19.47 -1.66
N CYS A 166 -4.33 19.41 -0.36
CA CYS A 166 -4.49 18.23 0.45
C CYS A 166 -5.53 18.49 1.54
N TYR A 167 -6.47 17.57 1.70
CA TYR A 167 -7.59 17.76 2.62
C TYR A 167 -7.59 16.68 3.70
N PHE A 168 -7.95 17.10 4.90
CA PHE A 168 -8.41 16.22 5.96
C PHE A 168 -9.90 15.99 5.78
N ILE A 169 -10.30 14.74 5.62
CA ILE A 169 -11.69 14.31 5.42
C ILE A 169 -12.11 13.52 6.64
N GLU A 170 -13.28 13.83 7.16
CA GLU A 170 -13.91 13.13 8.30
C GLU A 170 -15.24 12.53 7.86
N LEU A 171 -15.37 11.21 7.95
CA LEU A 171 -16.55 10.44 7.59
C LEU A 171 -17.12 9.78 8.83
N THR A 172 -18.34 10.17 9.23
CA THR A 172 -19.03 9.55 10.36
C THR A 172 -19.86 8.35 9.91
N PRO A 173 -19.88 7.26 10.72
CA PRO A 173 -20.60 6.04 10.35
C PRO A 173 -22.12 6.27 10.36
N PRO A 174 -22.89 5.39 9.67
CA PRO A 174 -24.35 5.35 9.84
C PRO A 174 -24.71 5.01 11.29
N HIS A 175 -25.77 5.60 11.81
CA HIS A 175 -26.18 5.50 13.23
C HIS A 175 -26.44 4.06 13.72
N SER A 176 -26.61 3.10 12.82
CA SER A 176 -26.97 1.70 13.13
C SER A 176 -25.77 0.77 13.33
N THR A 177 -24.54 1.23 13.12
CA THR A 177 -23.38 0.34 13.05
C THR A 177 -22.26 0.86 13.95
N ALA A 178 -21.79 0.03 14.88
CA ALA A 178 -20.52 0.29 15.55
C ALA A 178 -19.39 0.07 14.54
N PRO A 179 -18.63 1.13 14.21
CA PRO A 179 -17.60 1.03 13.20
C PRO A 179 -16.46 0.11 13.66
N GLN A 180 -16.03 -0.77 12.77
CA GLN A 180 -14.96 -1.73 13.04
C GLN A 180 -13.87 -1.56 11.99
N TRP A 181 -12.68 -1.19 12.42
CA TRP A 181 -11.43 -1.23 11.64
C TRP A 181 -10.23 -1.24 12.59
N GLN A 182 -9.10 -1.60 12.06
CA GLN A 182 -7.81 -1.52 12.74
C GLN A 182 -6.90 -0.48 12.08
N ALA A 183 -5.88 -0.03 12.81
CA ALA A 183 -4.84 0.80 12.22
C ALA A 183 -4.15 0.04 11.09
N GLY A 184 -4.01 0.68 9.92
CA GLY A 184 -3.49 0.07 8.70
C GLY A 184 -4.55 -0.38 7.71
N ASP A 185 -5.83 -0.47 8.11
CA ASP A 185 -6.92 -0.78 7.19
C ASP A 185 -7.19 0.34 6.19
N ILE A 186 -7.87 0.00 5.11
CA ILE A 186 -8.12 0.84 3.95
C ILE A 186 -9.62 1.17 3.86
N ALA A 187 -9.92 2.43 3.56
CA ALA A 187 -11.24 2.87 3.15
C ALA A 187 -11.37 2.76 1.63
N GLU A 188 -12.24 1.87 1.15
CA GLU A 188 -12.65 1.80 -0.24
C GLU A 188 -13.86 2.70 -0.42
N ILE A 189 -13.70 3.75 -1.22
CA ILE A 189 -14.71 4.77 -1.47
C ILE A 189 -15.33 4.52 -2.84
N GLY A 190 -16.65 4.44 -2.92
CA GLY A 190 -17.41 4.46 -4.18
C GLY A 190 -17.65 5.90 -4.64
N PRO A 191 -16.87 6.43 -5.60
CA PRO A 191 -17.05 7.79 -6.06
C PRO A 191 -18.21 7.91 -7.05
N ARG A 192 -18.74 9.13 -7.20
CA ARG A 192 -19.78 9.50 -8.15
C ARG A 192 -19.42 10.80 -8.85
N ASP A 193 -19.93 11.03 -10.06
CA ASP A 193 -19.79 12.32 -10.74
C ASP A 193 -20.67 13.40 -10.10
N ALA A 194 -21.83 12.98 -9.61
CA ALA A 194 -22.80 13.82 -8.89
C ALA A 194 -23.52 12.96 -7.83
N PRO A 195 -24.20 13.58 -6.84
CA PRO A 195 -24.86 12.87 -5.74
C PRO A 195 -25.74 11.68 -6.14
N ASP A 196 -26.50 11.83 -7.21
CA ASP A 196 -27.49 10.84 -7.68
C ASP A 196 -27.00 10.02 -8.88
N SER A 197 -25.74 10.20 -9.33
CA SER A 197 -25.19 9.42 -10.44
C SER A 197 -24.78 8.00 -9.99
N PRO A 198 -24.63 7.06 -10.92
CA PRO A 198 -24.12 5.72 -10.62
C PRO A 198 -22.74 5.77 -9.94
N LEU A 199 -22.44 4.70 -9.20
CA LEU A 199 -21.12 4.49 -8.62
C LEU A 199 -20.12 4.12 -9.72
N HIS A 200 -18.93 4.70 -9.62
CA HIS A 200 -17.76 4.24 -10.35
C HIS A 200 -16.98 3.21 -9.54
N ALA A 201 -15.96 2.59 -10.14
CA ALA A 201 -15.04 1.73 -9.45
C ALA A 201 -14.43 2.43 -8.23
N HIS A 202 -14.23 1.69 -7.16
CA HIS A 202 -13.77 2.24 -5.89
C HIS A 202 -12.37 2.89 -5.99
N ARG A 203 -12.07 3.75 -5.03
CA ARG A 203 -10.74 4.29 -4.79
C ARG A 203 -10.34 4.01 -3.35
N GLU A 204 -9.09 3.61 -3.18
CA GLU A 204 -8.52 3.21 -1.90
C GLU A 204 -7.82 4.38 -1.19
N TYR A 205 -8.03 4.47 0.12
CA TYR A 205 -7.39 5.46 0.98
C TYR A 205 -7.01 4.84 2.31
N SER A 206 -5.76 5.01 2.73
CA SER A 206 -5.31 4.58 4.06
C SER A 206 -6.09 5.33 5.15
N ILE A 207 -6.67 4.60 6.10
CA ILE A 207 -7.41 5.19 7.21
C ILE A 207 -6.43 5.83 8.21
N ALA A 208 -6.69 7.08 8.58
CA ALA A 208 -5.83 7.87 9.48
C ALA A 208 -6.34 7.90 10.94
N SER A 209 -7.39 7.13 11.27
CA SER A 209 -8.07 7.15 12.57
C SER A 209 -8.22 5.74 13.15
N LEU A 210 -8.69 5.68 14.39
CA LEU A 210 -9.13 4.46 15.06
C LEU A 210 -10.65 4.52 15.27
N PRO A 211 -11.35 3.40 15.51
CA PRO A 211 -12.79 3.39 15.87
C PRO A 211 -13.13 4.29 17.05
N ALA A 212 -12.22 4.42 18.02
CA ALA A 212 -12.38 5.30 19.18
C ALA A 212 -12.46 6.79 18.83
N ASP A 213 -12.04 7.20 17.62
CA ASP A 213 -12.23 8.57 17.13
C ASP A 213 -13.67 8.86 16.68
N GLY A 214 -14.51 7.84 16.58
CA GLY A 214 -15.91 7.94 16.15
C GLY A 214 -16.12 8.21 14.67
N ALA A 215 -15.05 8.33 13.89
CA ALA A 215 -15.10 8.64 12.45
C ALA A 215 -13.89 8.07 11.72
N VAL A 216 -14.07 7.73 10.45
CA VAL A 216 -12.95 7.47 9.52
C VAL A 216 -12.36 8.81 9.11
N HIS A 217 -11.06 8.98 9.36
CA HIS A 217 -10.29 10.12 8.89
C HIS A 217 -9.43 9.72 7.70
N LEU A 218 -9.39 10.56 6.68
CA LEU A 218 -8.55 10.38 5.50
C LEU A 218 -7.71 11.64 5.26
N LEU A 219 -6.51 11.46 4.70
CA LEU A 219 -5.74 12.55 4.12
C LEU A 219 -5.81 12.38 2.59
N VAL A 220 -6.46 13.31 1.91
CA VAL A 220 -6.74 13.18 0.47
C VAL A 220 -6.11 14.33 -0.30
N ARG A 221 -5.12 14.01 -1.14
CA ARG A 221 -4.58 14.97 -2.10
C ARG A 221 -5.52 15.05 -3.30
N GLN A 222 -5.95 16.26 -3.63
CA GLN A 222 -6.78 16.49 -4.81
C GLN A 222 -5.94 16.30 -6.06
N MET A 223 -6.22 15.23 -6.80
CA MET A 223 -5.54 14.92 -8.05
C MET A 223 -6.26 15.56 -9.23
N ARG A 224 -5.50 15.77 -10.32
CA ARG A 224 -6.03 16.17 -11.62
C ARG A 224 -5.53 15.24 -12.71
N THR A 225 -6.38 15.00 -13.67
CA THR A 225 -6.06 14.31 -14.92
C THR A 225 -5.21 15.19 -15.85
N ALA A 226 -4.66 14.63 -16.90
CA ALA A 226 -3.79 15.36 -17.83
C ALA A 226 -4.51 16.53 -18.54
N ASP A 227 -5.82 16.44 -18.75
CA ASP A 227 -6.70 17.49 -19.30
C ASP A 227 -7.15 18.53 -18.24
N GLY A 228 -6.70 18.38 -16.99
CA GLY A 228 -6.96 19.31 -15.89
C GLY A 228 -8.25 19.05 -15.11
N ALA A 229 -9.05 18.04 -15.47
CA ALA A 229 -10.23 17.64 -14.70
C ALA A 229 -9.85 17.09 -13.33
N LEU A 230 -10.76 17.12 -12.36
CA LEU A 230 -10.53 16.53 -11.06
C LEU A 230 -10.48 14.99 -11.17
N GLY A 231 -9.53 14.37 -10.49
CA GLY A 231 -9.48 12.92 -10.36
C GLY A 231 -10.74 12.40 -9.67
N LEU A 232 -11.31 11.31 -10.18
CA LEU A 232 -12.63 10.80 -9.81
C LEU A 232 -12.83 10.69 -8.30
N GLY A 233 -12.04 9.88 -7.61
CA GLY A 233 -12.19 9.68 -6.16
C GLY A 233 -11.75 10.87 -5.33
N SER A 234 -10.58 11.46 -5.64
CA SER A 234 -10.10 12.64 -4.92
C SER A 234 -10.98 13.85 -5.16
N GLY A 235 -11.47 14.07 -6.40
CA GLY A 235 -12.41 15.14 -6.74
C GLY A 235 -13.75 14.97 -6.03
N TRP A 236 -14.26 13.72 -5.97
CA TRP A 236 -15.47 13.40 -5.22
C TRP A 236 -15.36 13.84 -3.75
N LEU A 237 -14.35 13.36 -3.05
CA LEU A 237 -14.17 13.65 -1.61
C LEU A 237 -13.79 15.11 -1.31
N THR A 238 -13.00 15.75 -2.19
CA THR A 238 -12.43 17.08 -1.89
C THR A 238 -13.21 18.24 -2.50
N HIS A 239 -14.14 17.97 -3.42
CA HIS A 239 -14.85 19.02 -4.15
C HIS A 239 -16.34 18.73 -4.36
N THR A 240 -16.69 17.63 -5.04
CA THR A 240 -18.04 17.39 -5.54
C THR A 240 -19.03 17.05 -4.43
N ALA A 241 -18.69 16.10 -3.54
CA ALA A 241 -19.54 15.74 -2.42
C ALA A 241 -19.69 16.92 -1.44
N GLN A 242 -20.91 17.16 -0.96
CA GLN A 242 -21.19 18.24 -0.02
C GLN A 242 -21.06 17.75 1.44
N THR A 243 -20.65 18.63 2.35
CA THR A 243 -20.70 18.33 3.79
C THR A 243 -22.11 17.94 4.20
N GLY A 244 -22.27 16.86 4.94
CA GLY A 244 -23.55 16.28 5.30
C GLY A 244 -24.04 15.17 4.34
N GLN A 245 -23.47 15.07 3.14
CA GLN A 245 -23.85 14.07 2.13
C GLN A 245 -23.35 12.66 2.49
N ALA A 246 -24.07 11.65 2.01
CA ALA A 246 -23.68 10.25 2.11
C ALA A 246 -22.51 9.93 1.15
N ILE A 247 -21.55 9.22 1.68
CA ILE A 247 -20.39 8.67 0.95
C ILE A 247 -20.46 7.16 1.06
N ASP A 248 -20.47 6.48 -0.08
CA ASP A 248 -20.39 5.02 -0.15
C ASP A 248 -18.98 4.58 0.25
N LEU A 249 -18.86 3.98 1.44
CA LEU A 249 -17.61 3.52 2.02
C LEU A 249 -17.77 2.08 2.53
N ARG A 250 -16.76 1.28 2.30
CA ARG A 250 -16.52 0.02 3.02
C ARG A 250 -15.09 -0.03 3.52
N VAL A 251 -14.85 -0.74 4.60
CA VAL A 251 -13.50 -0.96 5.14
C VAL A 251 -12.96 -2.28 4.57
N ARG A 252 -11.74 -2.23 4.08
CA ARG A 252 -10.96 -3.41 3.70
C ARG A 252 -9.86 -3.65 4.74
N ALA A 253 -9.82 -4.85 5.30
CA ALA A 253 -8.72 -5.24 6.18
C ALA A 253 -7.41 -5.30 5.37
N ASN A 254 -6.39 -4.63 5.88
CA ASN A 254 -5.03 -4.65 5.32
C ASN A 254 -4.06 -5.23 6.36
N ARG A 255 -4.19 -6.55 6.60
CA ARG A 255 -3.47 -7.28 7.63
C ARG A 255 -1.95 -7.11 7.52
N ASN A 256 -1.44 -6.93 6.31
CA ASN A 256 -0.02 -6.72 6.05
C ASN A 256 0.49 -5.38 6.57
N PHE A 257 -0.40 -4.44 6.89
CA PHE A 257 -0.01 -3.14 7.43
C PHE A 257 -0.50 -2.90 8.87
N HIS A 258 -1.07 -3.92 9.53
CA HIS A 258 -1.42 -3.81 10.95
C HIS A 258 -0.16 -3.66 11.82
N PRO A 259 -0.24 -2.88 12.92
CA PRO A 259 0.90 -2.73 13.83
C PRO A 259 1.21 -4.07 14.52
N PRO A 260 2.48 -4.31 14.93
CA PRO A 260 2.81 -5.49 15.71
C PRO A 260 2.09 -5.44 17.05
N ALA A 261 1.67 -6.63 17.54
CA ALA A 261 0.97 -6.77 18.82
C ALA A 261 1.89 -6.50 20.03
N ASP A 262 3.19 -6.63 19.85
CA ASP A 262 4.19 -6.42 20.91
C ASP A 262 4.73 -4.98 20.95
N ALA A 263 5.53 -4.68 21.98
CA ALA A 263 6.10 -3.35 22.22
C ALA A 263 7.40 -3.07 21.44
N ARG A 264 7.75 -3.89 20.41
CA ARG A 264 8.97 -3.63 19.60
C ARG A 264 9.00 -2.22 19.07
N PRO A 265 10.17 -1.58 18.88
CA PRO A 265 10.27 -0.26 18.27
C PRO A 265 9.71 -0.24 16.85
N LEU A 266 9.14 0.90 16.41
CA LEU A 266 8.72 1.12 15.02
C LEU A 266 9.46 2.29 14.38
N ILE A 267 10.02 2.04 13.19
CA ILE A 267 10.48 3.07 12.25
C ILE A 267 9.37 3.27 11.24
N LEU A 268 8.75 4.45 11.26
CA LEU A 268 7.59 4.82 10.44
C LEU A 268 8.06 5.81 9.39
N VAL A 269 8.06 5.41 8.12
CA VAL A 269 8.60 6.24 7.02
C VAL A 269 7.51 6.55 6.02
N GLY A 270 7.34 7.82 5.68
CA GLY A 270 6.35 8.17 4.68
C GLY A 270 6.46 9.56 4.11
N ASN A 271 5.69 9.80 3.06
CA ASN A 271 5.57 11.12 2.45
C ASN A 271 4.11 11.45 2.14
N GLY A 272 3.80 12.74 2.12
CA GLY A 272 2.50 13.22 1.69
C GLY A 272 1.33 12.61 2.46
N THR A 273 0.36 12.10 1.72
CA THR A 273 -0.83 11.44 2.27
C THR A 273 -0.54 10.11 2.94
N GLY A 274 0.63 9.51 2.73
CA GLY A 274 1.08 8.34 3.47
C GLY A 274 1.15 8.53 4.99
N LEU A 275 1.19 9.79 5.45
CA LEU A 275 1.03 10.09 6.87
C LEU A 275 -0.30 9.53 7.44
N ALA A 276 -1.33 9.31 6.63
CA ALA A 276 -2.61 8.76 7.08
C ALA A 276 -2.46 7.41 7.78
N GLY A 277 -1.91 6.41 7.08
CA GLY A 277 -1.68 5.09 7.65
C GLY A 277 -0.72 5.12 8.85
N LEU A 278 0.37 5.89 8.73
CA LEU A 278 1.34 6.03 9.84
C LEU A 278 0.72 6.68 11.08
N ARG A 279 -0.15 7.66 10.90
CA ARG A 279 -0.91 8.31 11.99
C ARG A 279 -1.78 7.31 12.74
N ALA A 280 -2.51 6.45 12.02
CA ALA A 280 -3.33 5.40 12.63
C ALA A 280 -2.46 4.40 13.43
N LEU A 281 -1.31 3.99 12.88
CA LEU A 281 -0.36 3.14 13.58
C LEU A 281 0.15 3.77 14.88
N ILE A 282 0.55 5.05 14.87
CA ILE A 282 0.99 5.77 16.07
C ILE A 282 -0.13 5.81 17.11
N LYS A 283 -1.37 6.11 16.70
CA LYS A 283 -2.54 6.13 17.58
C LYS A 283 -2.80 4.76 18.22
N ALA A 284 -2.74 3.68 17.45
CA ALA A 284 -2.94 2.32 17.96
C ALA A 284 -1.84 1.97 18.99
N ARG A 285 -0.60 2.29 18.70
CA ARG A 285 0.52 2.05 19.60
C ARG A 285 0.44 2.89 20.88
N ARG A 286 0.01 4.14 20.76
CA ARG A 286 -0.29 5.00 21.93
C ARG A 286 -1.37 4.36 22.81
N SER A 287 -2.46 3.87 22.23
CA SER A 287 -3.53 3.19 22.96
C SER A 287 -3.05 1.89 23.64
N ALA A 288 -2.03 1.23 23.09
CA ALA A 288 -1.38 0.05 23.67
C ALA A 288 -0.24 0.38 24.67
N GLY A 289 0.07 1.66 24.88
CA GLY A 289 1.15 2.08 25.79
C GLY A 289 2.56 1.94 25.19
N HIS A 290 2.70 1.86 23.87
CA HIS A 290 3.97 1.62 23.18
C HIS A 290 4.54 2.94 22.62
N GLY A 291 5.48 3.57 23.32
CA GLY A 291 6.05 4.89 22.97
C GLY A 291 7.28 4.85 22.06
N ARG A 292 7.92 3.70 21.84
CA ARG A 292 9.11 3.63 20.99
C ARG A 292 8.77 3.65 19.51
N ASN A 293 8.46 4.87 19.01
CA ASN A 293 8.14 5.12 17.61
C ASN A 293 9.04 6.23 17.07
N TRP A 294 9.58 6.04 15.89
CA TRP A 294 10.36 7.02 15.15
C TRP A 294 9.69 7.34 13.83
N LEU A 295 9.21 8.57 13.66
CA LEU A 295 8.60 9.04 12.42
C LEU A 295 9.65 9.74 11.55
N VAL A 296 9.77 9.31 10.30
CA VAL A 296 10.53 9.94 9.22
C VAL A 296 9.54 10.38 8.16
N PHE A 297 9.32 11.70 8.06
CA PHE A 297 8.27 12.25 7.20
C PHE A 297 8.84 13.21 6.15
N GLY A 298 8.31 13.15 4.93
CA GLY A 298 8.72 13.99 3.82
C GLY A 298 7.55 14.69 3.14
N GLU A 299 7.74 15.97 2.83
CA GLU A 299 6.83 16.77 2.02
C GLU A 299 7.56 17.89 1.25
N ARG A 300 6.80 18.86 0.70
CA ARG A 300 7.36 19.93 -0.14
C ARG A 300 7.89 21.07 0.68
N SER A 301 7.09 21.62 1.58
CA SER A 301 7.45 22.83 2.34
C SER A 301 7.03 22.71 3.81
N ALA A 302 7.91 23.04 4.76
CA ALA A 302 7.63 23.07 6.17
C ALA A 302 6.56 24.10 6.55
N ALA A 303 6.51 25.22 5.82
CA ALA A 303 5.58 26.29 6.11
C ALA A 303 4.11 25.93 5.77
N HIS A 304 3.92 25.03 4.79
CA HIS A 304 2.59 24.76 4.23
C HIS A 304 2.21 23.28 4.26
N ASP A 305 3.15 22.37 4.09
CA ASP A 305 2.87 20.95 3.85
C ASP A 305 3.25 20.04 5.03
N TRP A 306 3.50 20.59 6.20
CA TRP A 306 3.72 19.77 7.40
C TRP A 306 2.38 19.37 8.02
N PHE A 307 1.79 18.31 7.49
CA PHE A 307 0.48 17.81 7.93
C PHE A 307 0.49 17.34 9.38
N CYS A 308 -0.60 17.62 10.11
CA CYS A 308 -0.80 17.22 11.51
C CYS A 308 0.35 17.63 12.46
N ARG A 309 1.10 18.70 12.14
CA ARG A 309 2.29 19.12 12.88
C ARG A 309 2.05 19.22 14.38
N ASP A 310 1.03 19.96 14.78
CA ASP A 310 0.75 20.21 16.21
C ASP A 310 0.47 18.91 16.97
N GLU A 311 -0.26 17.98 16.36
CA GLU A 311 -0.53 16.65 16.91
C GLU A 311 0.75 15.81 17.04
N LEU A 312 1.62 15.83 16.02
CA LEU A 312 2.89 15.11 16.04
C LEU A 312 3.86 15.68 17.08
N GLU A 313 3.92 17.02 17.22
CA GLU A 313 4.72 17.69 18.24
C GLU A 313 4.19 17.39 19.64
N GLN A 314 2.86 17.38 19.83
CA GLN A 314 2.23 16.94 21.07
C GLN A 314 2.61 15.51 21.44
N TRP A 315 2.47 14.56 20.50
CA TRP A 315 2.82 13.16 20.74
C TRP A 315 4.30 12.97 21.05
N ARG A 316 5.17 13.76 20.44
CA ARG A 316 6.59 13.79 20.78
C ARG A 316 6.80 14.30 22.21
N GLY A 317 6.13 15.40 22.61
CA GLY A 317 6.20 15.94 23.96
C GLY A 317 5.66 14.99 25.03
N GLU A 318 4.67 14.18 24.69
CA GLU A 318 4.09 13.14 25.55
C GLU A 318 4.91 11.83 25.59
N GLY A 319 5.95 11.69 24.76
CA GLY A 319 6.81 10.50 24.70
C GLY A 319 6.28 9.34 23.83
N TRP A 320 5.25 9.58 23.00
CA TRP A 320 4.71 8.59 22.06
C TRP A 320 5.48 8.53 20.75
N LEU A 321 6.26 9.56 20.44
CA LEU A 321 7.22 9.61 19.35
C LEU A 321 8.61 9.92 19.96
N GLU A 322 9.48 8.93 19.99
CA GLU A 322 10.86 9.10 20.48
C GLU A 322 11.65 10.03 19.58
N TYR A 323 11.45 9.90 18.26
CA TYR A 323 12.04 10.77 17.24
C TYR A 323 11.02 11.17 16.18
N VAL A 324 11.14 12.42 15.71
CA VAL A 324 10.47 12.93 14.52
C VAL A 324 11.53 13.62 13.67
N ASP A 325 11.89 13.02 12.56
CA ASP A 325 12.76 13.61 11.53
C ASP A 325 11.88 13.99 10.33
N ALA A 326 11.83 15.28 9.98
CA ALA A 326 11.06 15.76 8.84
C ALA A 326 11.99 16.38 7.79
N VAL A 327 11.65 16.20 6.50
CA VAL A 327 12.40 16.80 5.38
C VAL A 327 11.43 17.41 4.37
N PHE A 328 11.82 18.59 3.88
CA PHE A 328 10.99 19.38 2.96
C PHE A 328 11.77 19.68 1.68
N SER A 329 11.34 19.07 0.59
CA SER A 329 12.10 19.01 -0.66
C SER A 329 12.18 20.34 -1.42
N ARG A 330 11.46 21.38 -0.98
CA ARG A 330 11.45 22.73 -1.61
C ARG A 330 12.00 23.82 -0.70
N ASP A 331 12.38 23.50 0.53
CA ASP A 331 12.88 24.50 1.47
C ASP A 331 14.39 24.74 1.36
N ALA A 332 15.09 23.94 0.56
CA ALA A 332 16.52 24.11 0.30
C ALA A 332 16.83 24.01 -1.20
N PRO A 333 17.94 24.61 -1.67
CA PRO A 333 18.35 24.52 -3.08
C PRO A 333 18.55 23.08 -3.55
N GLN A 334 19.13 22.22 -2.71
CA GLN A 334 19.28 20.80 -2.96
C GLN A 334 18.08 20.06 -2.40
N ARG A 335 17.33 19.40 -3.27
CA ARG A 335 16.19 18.58 -2.86
C ARG A 335 16.66 17.40 -2.03
N ARG A 336 16.00 17.23 -0.90
CA ARG A 336 16.21 16.09 0.00
C ARG A 336 14.88 15.39 0.28
N TYR A 337 14.95 14.09 0.51
CA TYR A 337 13.82 13.21 0.69
C TYR A 337 14.01 12.30 1.92
N VAL A 338 13.01 11.54 2.28
CA VAL A 338 13.05 10.65 3.45
C VAL A 338 14.19 9.61 3.39
N GLN A 339 14.51 9.10 2.20
CA GLN A 339 15.64 8.18 2.02
C GLN A 339 16.99 8.82 2.36
N ASP A 340 17.14 10.12 2.17
CA ASP A 340 18.36 10.86 2.54
C ASP A 340 18.47 11.00 4.06
N LEU A 341 17.34 11.24 4.75
CA LEU A 341 17.32 11.24 6.22
C LEU A 341 17.67 9.87 6.81
N LEU A 342 17.17 8.78 6.21
CA LEU A 342 17.54 7.43 6.65
C LEU A 342 19.04 7.19 6.52
N ARG A 343 19.66 7.60 5.42
CA ARG A 343 21.14 7.51 5.23
C ARG A 343 21.90 8.35 6.25
N ASP A 344 21.45 9.58 6.52
CA ASP A 344 22.07 10.44 7.55
C ASP A 344 21.95 9.83 8.96
N ARG A 345 20.95 9.02 9.21
CA ARG A 345 20.67 8.34 10.47
C ARG A 345 20.99 6.85 10.44
N ALA A 346 21.89 6.43 9.55
CA ALA A 346 22.20 5.03 9.30
C ALA A 346 22.56 4.24 10.59
N GLU A 347 23.31 4.85 11.51
CA GLU A 347 23.64 4.21 12.81
C GLU A 347 22.38 3.96 13.64
N ARG A 348 21.49 4.97 13.76
CA ARG A 348 20.22 4.81 14.47
C ARG A 348 19.34 3.74 13.83
N VAL A 349 19.29 3.67 12.50
CA VAL A 349 18.55 2.59 11.79
C VAL A 349 19.10 1.23 12.20
N ARG A 350 20.44 1.04 12.15
CA ARG A 350 21.07 -0.23 12.54
C ARG A 350 20.80 -0.60 14.01
N ASP A 351 20.89 0.37 14.91
CA ASP A 351 20.66 0.15 16.34
C ASP A 351 19.23 -0.28 16.60
N TRP A 352 18.25 0.44 16.04
CA TRP A 352 16.85 0.09 16.20
C TRP A 352 16.50 -1.27 15.59
N ILE A 353 17.04 -1.61 14.43
CA ILE A 353 16.84 -2.93 13.82
C ILE A 353 17.44 -4.05 14.70
N ARG A 354 18.61 -3.81 15.31
CA ARG A 354 19.27 -4.75 16.26
C ARG A 354 18.43 -4.94 17.52
N GLU A 355 17.74 -3.90 17.99
CA GLU A 355 16.80 -3.94 19.12
C GLU A 355 15.44 -4.55 18.77
N GLY A 356 15.26 -5.05 17.55
CA GLY A 356 14.05 -5.74 17.13
C GLY A 356 13.03 -4.86 16.41
N ALA A 357 13.36 -3.61 16.04
CA ALA A 357 12.42 -2.72 15.37
C ALA A 357 11.84 -3.32 14.08
N ALA A 358 10.59 -2.95 13.78
CA ALA A 358 10.00 -3.12 12.47
C ALA A 358 9.94 -1.78 11.72
N VAL A 359 9.97 -1.83 10.39
CA VAL A 359 9.89 -0.68 9.50
C VAL A 359 8.58 -0.70 8.75
N TYR A 360 7.84 0.40 8.79
CA TYR A 360 6.57 0.59 8.09
C TYR A 360 6.68 1.77 7.15
N VAL A 361 6.41 1.55 5.86
CA VAL A 361 6.53 2.57 4.81
C VAL A 361 5.16 2.83 4.20
N CYS A 362 4.72 4.10 4.18
CA CYS A 362 3.42 4.47 3.61
C CYS A 362 3.52 5.72 2.74
N GLY A 363 2.92 5.69 1.55
CA GLY A 363 2.86 6.80 0.61
C GLY A 363 3.22 6.43 -0.83
N SER A 364 3.93 7.33 -1.55
CA SER A 364 4.17 7.15 -2.98
C SER A 364 5.02 5.91 -3.30
N LEU A 365 4.47 5.03 -4.14
CA LEU A 365 5.19 3.86 -4.67
C LEU A 365 6.42 4.31 -5.46
N HIS A 366 6.22 5.22 -6.43
CA HIS A 366 7.31 5.71 -7.27
C HIS A 366 8.16 6.77 -6.58
N GLY A 367 9.47 6.56 -6.58
CA GLY A 367 10.49 7.46 -6.04
C GLY A 367 10.66 7.36 -4.52
N MET A 368 9.59 7.40 -3.71
CA MET A 368 9.73 7.33 -2.25
C MET A 368 9.95 5.90 -1.77
N ALA A 369 9.05 4.98 -2.06
CA ALA A 369 9.16 3.61 -1.57
C ALA A 369 10.38 2.87 -2.14
N GLU A 370 10.68 3.07 -3.41
CA GLU A 370 11.89 2.57 -4.06
C GLU A 370 13.15 3.16 -3.41
N GLY A 371 13.17 4.50 -3.19
CA GLY A 371 14.30 5.19 -2.56
C GLY A 371 14.54 4.77 -1.12
N VAL A 372 13.46 4.54 -0.34
CA VAL A 372 13.52 4.02 1.03
C VAL A 372 14.05 2.57 1.04
N HIS A 373 13.54 1.73 0.14
CA HIS A 373 14.01 0.35 0.01
C HIS A 373 15.52 0.31 -0.28
N GLN A 374 15.97 1.10 -1.26
CA GLN A 374 17.38 1.18 -1.59
C GLN A 374 18.22 1.73 -0.43
N ALA A 375 17.75 2.78 0.27
CA ALA A 375 18.46 3.31 1.43
C ALA A 375 18.60 2.27 2.57
N LEU A 376 17.55 1.49 2.82
CA LEU A 376 17.61 0.41 3.80
C LEU A 376 18.54 -0.72 3.36
N ALA A 377 18.55 -1.07 2.07
CA ALA A 377 19.50 -2.04 1.52
C ALA A 377 20.95 -1.57 1.64
N ASP A 378 21.23 -0.29 1.38
CA ASP A 378 22.55 0.31 1.54
C ASP A 378 23.01 0.30 3.02
N ILE A 379 22.08 0.54 3.96
CA ILE A 379 22.35 0.64 5.40
C ILE A 379 22.53 -0.73 6.04
N LEU A 380 21.67 -1.68 5.74
CA LEU A 380 21.56 -2.97 6.41
C LEU A 380 22.23 -4.11 5.63
N GLY A 381 22.36 -3.95 4.33
CA GLY A 381 22.69 -5.02 3.40
C GLY A 381 21.45 -5.77 2.90
N PRO A 382 21.47 -6.26 1.64
CA PRO A 382 20.30 -6.91 1.01
C PRO A 382 19.77 -8.12 1.81
N ALA A 383 20.66 -8.97 2.31
CA ALA A 383 20.29 -10.17 3.05
C ALA A 383 19.53 -9.85 4.36
N GLN A 384 19.96 -8.81 5.09
CA GLN A 384 19.27 -8.43 6.33
C GLN A 384 17.91 -7.78 6.01
N LEU A 385 17.82 -6.98 4.95
CA LEU A 385 16.54 -6.38 4.53
C LEU A 385 15.55 -7.47 4.11
N GLN A 386 15.98 -8.47 3.36
CA GLN A 386 15.17 -9.63 2.99
C GLN A 386 14.72 -10.41 4.23
N ALA A 387 15.60 -10.63 5.19
CA ALA A 387 15.23 -11.29 6.45
C ALA A 387 14.17 -10.49 7.24
N LEU A 388 14.19 -9.15 7.18
CA LEU A 388 13.15 -8.31 7.77
C LEU A 388 11.80 -8.45 7.04
N GLN A 389 11.79 -8.59 5.72
CA GLN A 389 10.58 -8.86 4.93
C GLN A 389 9.97 -10.21 5.33
N HIS A 390 10.74 -11.29 5.29
CA HIS A 390 10.28 -12.64 5.67
C HIS A 390 9.80 -12.71 7.12
N ALA A 391 10.43 -11.96 8.03
CA ALA A 391 9.98 -11.87 9.42
C ALA A 391 8.77 -10.94 9.64
N GLY A 392 8.18 -10.39 8.58
CA GLY A 392 7.09 -9.41 8.67
C GLY A 392 7.47 -8.12 9.41
N ARG A 393 8.77 -7.79 9.44
CA ARG A 393 9.32 -6.59 10.10
C ARG A 393 9.62 -5.44 9.13
N TYR A 394 9.45 -5.63 7.83
CA TYR A 394 9.47 -4.59 6.81
C TYR A 394 8.18 -4.66 6.02
N ARG A 395 7.30 -3.68 6.21
CA ARG A 395 5.94 -3.66 5.67
C ARG A 395 5.69 -2.37 4.93
N ARG A 396 4.90 -2.45 3.85
CA ARG A 396 4.63 -1.30 2.99
C ARG A 396 3.14 -1.21 2.67
N ASP A 397 2.62 0.03 2.64
CA ASP A 397 1.31 0.41 2.11
C ASP A 397 1.54 1.59 1.18
N VAL A 398 1.77 1.30 -0.12
CA VAL A 398 2.27 2.27 -1.10
C VAL A 398 1.42 2.27 -2.36
N TYR A 399 1.18 3.45 -2.94
CA TYR A 399 0.24 3.71 -4.02
C TYR A 399 0.70 4.83 -4.97
#